data_e07127f078193f4ed5fd8f6dce1e8b5d
#
_entry.id   e07127f078193f4ed5fd8f6dce1e8b5d
#
_cell.length_a   1.000
_cell.length_b   1.000
_cell.length_c   1.000
_cell.angle_alpha   90.00
_cell.angle_beta   90.00
_cell.angle_gamma   90.00
#
_symmetry.space_group_name_H-M   'P 1'
#
loop_
_entity.id
_entity.type
_entity.pdbx_description
1 polymer ?
#
loop_
_entity_poly.entity_id
_entity_poly.type
_entity_poly.pdbx_seq_one_letter_code
_entity_poly.pdbx_strand_id
1 'polypeptide(L)'
;MSTHDSTMNRDSQAYWNKRAATFARDATIEYERWLLDLLVLEDGDEVLDMGCATGTLAVPLARAGHRVHGCDFAEAMLAILDERAAADKLPITSHLLAWEDDWEEAGLGENSVDVAFASRSLMSGDVSACVRKLDAAARSRAAVVVPDSLLPSRDPRLLTYLGRSTRRPRVVRDVPRALASLGRIPVFATTRTFRPMRFSSFDEARADLRRLAGPEPFTAREQRLFDAYAAQHFVREAPTDPSEATEEHWVLDYPLPVTWVFIGWHTDGSEWA
;
A
#
# COMPACT_ATOMS: atom_id res chain seq x y z
N MET A 1 -20.71 22.44 -13.66
CA MET A 1 -19.30 22.37 -13.26
C MET A 1 -19.14 21.10 -12.43
N SER A 2 -18.37 20.20 -12.93
CA SER A 2 -18.34 18.77 -12.58
C SER A 2 -17.64 18.51 -11.25
N THR A 3 -18.33 17.85 -10.30
CA THR A 3 -17.84 17.44 -8.97
C THR A 3 -17.14 16.05 -9.01
N HIS A 4 -16.48 15.73 -10.12
CA HIS A 4 -15.84 14.38 -10.31
C HIS A 4 -14.38 14.30 -9.83
N ASP A 5 -13.85 15.36 -9.21
CA ASP A 5 -12.39 15.53 -9.05
C ASP A 5 -11.78 15.04 -7.72
N SER A 6 -12.56 14.60 -6.73
CA SER A 6 -11.96 14.33 -5.41
C SER A 6 -11.46 12.90 -5.21
N THR A 7 -11.91 11.92 -6.00
CA THR A 7 -11.46 10.51 -5.91
C THR A 7 -10.28 10.22 -6.84
N MET A 8 -10.23 10.84 -8.02
CA MET A 8 -9.08 10.74 -8.94
C MET A 8 -7.84 11.47 -8.40
N ASN A 9 -8.02 12.44 -7.52
CA ASN A 9 -6.94 13.28 -7.00
C ASN A 9 -6.03 12.57 -5.96
N ARG A 10 -6.44 11.42 -5.39
CA ARG A 10 -5.64 10.66 -4.41
C ARG A 10 -4.61 9.74 -5.05
N ASP A 11 -4.80 9.37 -6.30
CA ASP A 11 -3.88 8.51 -7.06
C ASP A 11 -3.11 9.33 -8.10
N SER A 12 -3.09 10.66 -7.95
CA SER A 12 -2.34 11.54 -8.83
C SER A 12 -0.88 11.67 -8.35
N GLN A 13 0.03 11.82 -9.29
CA GLN A 13 1.43 12.14 -9.02
C GLN A 13 1.58 13.33 -8.08
N ALA A 14 0.79 14.39 -8.27
CA ALA A 14 0.80 15.58 -7.41
C ALA A 14 0.42 15.28 -5.95
N TYR A 15 -0.56 14.39 -5.72
CA TYR A 15 -0.92 13.96 -4.37
C TYR A 15 0.22 13.22 -3.69
N TRP A 16 0.85 12.25 -4.38
CA TRP A 16 1.93 11.47 -3.83
C TRP A 16 3.21 12.27 -3.65
N ASN A 17 3.53 13.17 -4.56
CA ASN A 17 4.64 14.12 -4.39
C ASN A 17 4.48 14.97 -3.12
N LYS A 18 3.27 15.49 -2.86
CA LYS A 18 3.00 16.25 -1.63
C LYS A 18 3.11 15.39 -0.37
N ARG A 19 2.76 14.11 -0.46
CA ARG A 19 2.77 13.18 0.68
C ARG A 19 4.17 12.63 1.00
N ALA A 20 5.12 12.70 0.08
CA ALA A 20 6.43 12.06 0.21
C ALA A 20 7.14 12.38 1.52
N ALA A 21 7.18 13.64 1.95
CA ALA A 21 7.85 14.06 3.18
C ALA A 21 7.30 13.42 4.48
N THR A 22 6.06 12.90 4.45
CA THR A 22 5.39 12.29 5.62
C THR A 22 5.18 10.79 5.48
N PHE A 23 5.43 10.22 4.31
CA PHE A 23 5.08 8.83 3.97
C PHE A 23 5.87 7.79 4.78
N ALA A 24 7.13 8.05 5.08
CA ALA A 24 8.05 7.11 5.74
C ALA A 24 7.67 6.72 7.19
N ARG A 25 6.62 7.32 7.76
CA ARG A 25 6.20 7.08 9.14
C ARG A 25 5.19 5.93 9.31
N ASP A 26 4.67 5.39 8.21
CA ASP A 26 3.50 4.47 8.24
C ASP A 26 3.87 2.97 8.06
N ALA A 27 5.15 2.64 7.86
CA ALA A 27 5.58 1.26 7.69
C ALA A 27 5.94 0.61 9.03
N THR A 28 5.40 -0.57 9.30
CA THR A 28 5.78 -1.36 10.47
C THR A 28 6.83 -2.39 10.07
N ILE A 29 7.87 -2.55 10.89
CA ILE A 29 8.94 -3.57 10.73
C ILE A 29 8.34 -4.97 10.56
N GLU A 30 7.21 -5.25 11.21
CA GLU A 30 6.50 -6.54 11.13
C GLU A 30 5.96 -6.83 9.73
N TYR A 31 5.38 -5.80 9.07
CA TYR A 31 4.90 -5.95 7.69
C TYR A 31 6.04 -6.17 6.70
N GLU A 32 7.11 -5.39 6.83
CA GLU A 32 8.29 -5.51 5.98
C GLU A 32 8.87 -6.92 6.07
N ARG A 33 9.13 -7.41 7.30
CA ARG A 33 9.66 -8.76 7.52
C ARG A 33 8.75 -9.84 6.95
N TRP A 34 7.45 -9.76 7.22
CA TRP A 34 6.47 -10.70 6.69
C TRP A 34 6.50 -10.79 5.17
N LEU A 35 6.63 -9.66 4.47
CA LEU A 35 6.68 -9.68 3.01
C LEU A 35 8.02 -10.22 2.50
N LEU A 36 9.13 -9.80 3.09
CA LEU A 36 10.45 -10.27 2.68
C LEU A 36 10.58 -11.80 2.85
N ASP A 37 10.06 -12.35 3.93
CA ASP A 37 10.04 -13.80 4.17
C ASP A 37 9.20 -14.54 3.09
N LEU A 38 8.11 -13.93 2.60
CA LEU A 38 7.26 -14.54 1.57
C LEU A 38 7.82 -14.41 0.14
N LEU A 39 8.70 -13.48 -0.13
CA LEU A 39 9.30 -13.34 -1.46
C LEU A 39 10.29 -14.48 -1.78
N VAL A 40 10.77 -15.22 -0.77
CA VAL A 40 11.68 -16.38 -0.91
C VAL A 40 12.86 -16.05 -1.84
N LEU A 41 13.61 -14.98 -1.49
CA LEU A 41 14.72 -14.50 -2.31
C LEU A 41 15.96 -15.40 -2.15
N GLU A 42 16.68 -15.60 -3.23
CA GLU A 42 18.00 -16.24 -3.25
C GLU A 42 19.11 -15.20 -3.16
N ASP A 43 20.27 -15.57 -2.66
CA ASP A 43 21.42 -14.68 -2.51
C ASP A 43 21.78 -14.04 -3.85
N GLY A 44 21.75 -12.71 -3.88
CA GLY A 44 22.10 -11.94 -5.07
C GLY A 44 20.99 -11.73 -6.09
N ASP A 45 19.76 -12.21 -5.83
CA ASP A 45 18.62 -11.93 -6.70
C ASP A 45 18.52 -10.43 -7.03
N GLU A 46 18.23 -10.15 -8.28
CA GLU A 46 17.89 -8.83 -8.79
C GLU A 46 16.38 -8.63 -8.69
N VAL A 47 15.96 -7.57 -8.02
CA VAL A 47 14.57 -7.41 -7.58
C VAL A 47 13.96 -6.12 -8.11
N LEU A 48 12.73 -6.20 -8.62
CA LEU A 48 11.92 -5.05 -9.00
C LEU A 48 10.82 -4.80 -7.95
N ASP A 49 10.81 -3.59 -7.36
CA ASP A 49 9.79 -3.09 -6.45
C ASP A 49 8.94 -2.04 -7.17
N MET A 50 7.76 -2.43 -7.66
CA MET A 50 6.86 -1.52 -8.38
C MET A 50 5.92 -0.78 -7.44
N GLY A 51 6.07 0.56 -7.40
CA GLY A 51 5.46 1.44 -6.41
C GLY A 51 6.26 1.45 -5.12
N CYS A 52 7.58 1.55 -5.23
CA CYS A 52 8.54 1.48 -4.14
C CYS A 52 8.44 2.65 -3.15
N ALA A 53 7.77 3.74 -3.52
CA ALA A 53 7.66 4.97 -2.75
C ALA A 53 9.06 5.46 -2.27
N THR A 54 9.21 5.74 -0.99
CA THR A 54 10.48 6.20 -0.39
C THR A 54 11.45 5.05 -0.04
N GLY A 55 11.21 3.82 -0.57
CA GLY A 55 12.09 2.68 -0.38
C GLY A 55 11.82 1.85 0.87
N THR A 56 10.57 1.79 1.33
CA THR A 56 10.19 0.99 2.51
C THR A 56 10.67 -0.46 2.42
N LEU A 57 10.58 -1.07 1.22
CA LEU A 57 11.03 -2.44 0.96
C LEU A 57 12.36 -2.46 0.19
N ALA A 58 12.55 -1.55 -0.75
CA ALA A 58 13.77 -1.49 -1.55
C ALA A 58 15.04 -1.31 -0.69
N VAL A 59 15.00 -0.47 0.35
CA VAL A 59 16.16 -0.25 1.23
C VAL A 59 16.55 -1.50 2.03
N PRO A 60 15.64 -2.19 2.76
CA PRO A 60 16.01 -3.42 3.45
C PRO A 60 16.46 -4.54 2.50
N LEU A 61 15.89 -4.67 1.31
CA LEU A 61 16.35 -5.61 0.29
C LEU A 61 17.79 -5.33 -0.16
N ALA A 62 18.10 -4.08 -0.46
CA ALA A 62 19.44 -3.69 -0.87
C ALA A 62 20.47 -3.86 0.27
N ARG A 63 20.07 -3.63 1.53
CA ARG A 63 20.91 -3.93 2.70
C ARG A 63 21.15 -5.42 2.90
N ALA A 64 20.23 -6.27 2.48
CA ALA A 64 20.39 -7.73 2.46
C ALA A 64 21.32 -8.22 1.33
N GLY A 65 21.74 -7.35 0.40
CA GLY A 65 22.69 -7.67 -0.67
C GLY A 65 22.07 -7.82 -2.05
N HIS A 66 20.78 -7.58 -2.21
CA HIS A 66 20.10 -7.64 -3.50
C HIS A 66 20.32 -6.35 -4.31
N ARG A 67 20.38 -6.47 -5.63
CA ARG A 67 20.24 -5.32 -6.53
C ARG A 67 18.78 -5.00 -6.71
N VAL A 68 18.39 -3.75 -6.48
CA VAL A 68 16.97 -3.37 -6.47
C VAL A 68 16.68 -2.30 -7.51
N HIS A 69 15.69 -2.55 -8.35
CA HIS A 69 15.05 -1.57 -9.23
C HIS A 69 13.80 -1.05 -8.53
N GLY A 70 13.91 0.16 -7.98
CA GLY A 70 12.78 0.84 -7.33
C GLY A 70 12.02 1.70 -8.31
N CYS A 71 10.80 1.32 -8.64
CA CYS A 71 9.95 2.04 -9.59
C CYS A 71 8.83 2.77 -8.86
N ASP A 72 8.64 4.05 -9.17
CA ASP A 72 7.49 4.83 -8.70
C ASP A 72 7.17 5.93 -9.71
N PHE A 73 5.89 6.32 -9.79
CA PHE A 73 5.47 7.41 -10.68
C PHE A 73 5.59 8.80 -10.02
N ALA A 74 5.90 8.86 -8.72
CA ALA A 74 5.99 10.08 -7.94
C ALA A 74 7.47 10.46 -7.72
N GLU A 75 7.92 11.48 -8.41
CA GLU A 75 9.30 11.98 -8.43
C GLU A 75 9.84 12.31 -7.02
N ALA A 76 9.01 12.93 -6.18
CA ALA A 76 9.41 13.25 -4.80
C ALA A 76 9.58 12.01 -3.90
N MET A 77 8.93 10.89 -4.23
CA MET A 77 9.17 9.61 -3.54
C MET A 77 10.55 9.07 -3.89
N LEU A 78 10.88 9.07 -5.18
CA LEU A 78 12.18 8.59 -5.67
C LEU A 78 13.34 9.46 -5.19
N ALA A 79 13.16 10.77 -5.11
CA ALA A 79 14.19 11.66 -4.57
C ALA A 79 14.59 11.26 -3.12
N ILE A 80 13.62 10.90 -2.28
CA ILE A 80 13.89 10.41 -0.91
C ILE A 80 14.56 9.03 -0.93
N LEU A 81 14.14 8.14 -1.85
CA LEU A 81 14.78 6.84 -2.04
C LEU A 81 16.24 7.00 -2.44
N ASP A 82 16.53 7.89 -3.41
CA ASP A 82 17.88 8.15 -3.91
C ASP A 82 18.80 8.74 -2.81
N GLU A 83 18.30 9.66 -2.00
CA GLU A 83 19.03 10.20 -0.84
C GLU A 83 19.40 9.07 0.15
N ARG A 84 18.48 8.15 0.43
CA ARG A 84 18.73 7.00 1.32
C ARG A 84 19.72 6.02 0.71
N ALA A 85 19.53 5.70 -0.57
CA ALA A 85 20.44 4.80 -1.28
C ALA A 85 21.87 5.35 -1.32
N ALA A 86 22.04 6.65 -1.60
CA ALA A 86 23.34 7.32 -1.63
C ALA A 86 24.00 7.37 -0.24
N ALA A 87 23.25 7.67 0.81
CA ALA A 87 23.77 7.75 2.18
C ALA A 87 24.38 6.42 2.65
N ASP A 88 23.76 5.31 2.34
CA ASP A 88 24.20 3.96 2.73
C ASP A 88 24.95 3.21 1.61
N LYS A 89 25.15 3.84 0.44
CA LYS A 89 25.78 3.24 -0.77
C LYS A 89 25.11 1.95 -1.20
N LEU A 90 23.79 1.93 -1.21
CA LEU A 90 23.00 0.75 -1.52
C LEU A 90 22.89 0.52 -3.04
N PRO A 91 22.86 -0.73 -3.51
CA PRO A 91 22.70 -1.09 -4.91
C PRO A 91 21.23 -0.93 -5.37
N ILE A 92 20.70 0.29 -5.30
CA ILE A 92 19.35 0.64 -5.74
C ILE A 92 19.45 1.52 -6.98
N THR A 93 18.68 1.17 -8.01
CA THR A 93 18.45 2.00 -9.19
C THR A 93 16.99 2.46 -9.17
N SER A 94 16.75 3.76 -9.12
CA SER A 94 15.39 4.32 -9.16
C SER A 94 14.94 4.57 -10.60
N HIS A 95 13.65 4.33 -10.87
CA HIS A 95 13.03 4.54 -12.16
C HIS A 95 11.74 5.33 -11.99
N LEU A 96 11.64 6.50 -12.63
CA LEU A 96 10.37 7.22 -12.71
C LEU A 96 9.48 6.49 -13.73
N LEU A 97 8.61 5.63 -13.23
CA LEU A 97 7.86 4.66 -14.03
C LEU A 97 6.48 4.41 -13.44
N ALA A 98 5.45 4.57 -14.27
CA ALA A 98 4.08 4.22 -13.92
C ALA A 98 3.70 2.81 -14.43
N TRP A 99 2.55 2.30 -13.99
CA TRP A 99 2.00 1.04 -14.48
C TRP A 99 1.67 1.09 -15.98
N GLU A 100 1.31 2.25 -16.50
CA GLU A 100 0.88 2.49 -17.87
C GLU A 100 2.06 2.67 -18.84
N ASP A 101 3.24 3.01 -18.34
CA ASP A 101 4.43 3.29 -19.15
C ASP A 101 4.99 2.02 -19.82
N ASP A 102 5.84 2.22 -20.81
CA ASP A 102 6.58 1.14 -21.45
C ASP A 102 7.77 0.71 -20.57
N TRP A 103 7.68 -0.49 -20.03
CA TRP A 103 8.72 -1.04 -19.16
C TRP A 103 9.95 -1.53 -19.94
N GLU A 104 9.81 -1.89 -21.22
CA GLU A 104 10.93 -2.28 -22.06
C GLU A 104 11.85 -1.08 -22.34
N GLU A 105 11.29 0.10 -22.61
CA GLU A 105 12.07 1.33 -22.77
C GLU A 105 12.85 1.69 -21.50
N ALA A 106 12.33 1.35 -20.33
CA ALA A 106 13.01 1.53 -19.05
C ALA A 106 14.06 0.43 -18.74
N GLY A 107 14.20 -0.58 -19.60
CA GLY A 107 15.08 -1.73 -19.38
C GLY A 107 14.52 -2.76 -18.38
N LEU A 108 13.22 -2.70 -18.11
CA LEU A 108 12.51 -3.56 -17.16
C LEU A 108 11.46 -4.44 -17.89
N GLY A 109 11.75 -4.81 -19.12
CA GLY A 109 10.94 -5.67 -19.95
C GLY A 109 11.06 -7.16 -19.58
N GLU A 110 10.91 -8.04 -20.59
CA GLU A 110 10.88 -9.48 -20.39
C GLU A 110 12.18 -10.03 -19.76
N ASN A 111 12.04 -10.82 -18.70
CA ASN A 111 13.14 -11.47 -17.98
C ASN A 111 14.24 -10.51 -17.49
N SER A 112 13.88 -9.28 -17.11
CA SER A 112 14.85 -8.26 -16.70
C SER A 112 15.37 -8.45 -15.27
N VAL A 113 14.57 -9.04 -14.38
CA VAL A 113 14.92 -9.25 -12.97
C VAL A 113 14.62 -10.69 -12.55
N ASP A 114 15.15 -11.13 -11.41
CA ASP A 114 14.86 -12.48 -10.90
C ASP A 114 13.49 -12.53 -10.23
N VAL A 115 13.16 -11.50 -9.43
CA VAL A 115 11.89 -11.38 -8.72
C VAL A 115 11.27 -10.00 -8.95
N ALA A 116 9.99 -9.95 -9.32
CA ALA A 116 9.24 -8.71 -9.47
C ALA A 116 8.05 -8.66 -8.51
N PHE A 117 7.88 -7.58 -7.78
CA PHE A 117 6.73 -7.47 -6.91
C PHE A 117 6.12 -6.06 -6.87
N ALA A 118 4.86 -5.98 -6.37
CA ALA A 118 4.17 -4.73 -6.11
C ALA A 118 3.45 -4.81 -4.76
N SER A 119 3.89 -4.00 -3.81
CA SER A 119 3.34 -4.00 -2.46
C SER A 119 2.47 -2.78 -2.22
N ARG A 120 1.15 -3.00 -2.09
CA ARG A 120 0.15 -1.94 -1.80
C ARG A 120 0.09 -0.83 -2.86
N SER A 121 0.61 -1.09 -4.04
CA SER A 121 0.76 -0.13 -5.15
C SER A 121 -0.04 -0.51 -6.41
N LEU A 122 -0.74 -1.65 -6.41
CA LEU A 122 -1.55 -2.09 -7.55
C LEU A 122 -2.86 -1.30 -7.62
N MET A 123 -2.80 -0.07 -8.12
CA MET A 123 -3.89 0.90 -8.17
C MET A 123 -4.35 1.22 -9.61
N SER A 124 -3.90 0.45 -10.61
CA SER A 124 -4.29 0.62 -12.01
C SER A 124 -5.73 0.16 -12.30
N GLY A 125 -6.35 0.77 -13.31
CA GLY A 125 -7.64 0.35 -13.84
C GLY A 125 -7.61 -1.00 -14.56
N ASP A 126 -6.44 -1.43 -15.06
CA ASP A 126 -6.21 -2.72 -15.72
C ASP A 126 -5.28 -3.63 -14.91
N VAL A 127 -5.85 -4.31 -13.93
CA VAL A 127 -5.14 -5.28 -13.08
C VAL A 127 -4.48 -6.39 -13.91
N SER A 128 -5.12 -6.84 -15.00
CA SER A 128 -4.57 -7.89 -15.86
C SER A 128 -3.32 -7.44 -16.59
N ALA A 129 -3.26 -6.19 -17.05
CA ALA A 129 -2.06 -5.63 -17.66
C ALA A 129 -0.91 -5.54 -16.63
N CYS A 130 -1.19 -5.10 -15.40
CA CYS A 130 -0.20 -5.03 -14.33
C CYS A 130 0.38 -6.41 -13.99
N VAL A 131 -0.47 -7.43 -13.85
CA VAL A 131 -0.04 -8.81 -13.58
C VAL A 131 0.83 -9.35 -14.71
N ARG A 132 0.44 -9.11 -15.97
CA ARG A 132 1.26 -9.53 -17.13
C ARG A 132 2.64 -8.85 -17.15
N LYS A 133 2.73 -7.56 -16.78
CA LYS A 133 4.01 -6.86 -16.72
C LYS A 133 4.94 -7.43 -15.66
N LEU A 134 4.43 -7.70 -14.45
CA LEU A 134 5.21 -8.36 -13.40
C LEU A 134 5.65 -9.78 -13.82
N ASP A 135 4.73 -10.57 -14.40
CA ASP A 135 5.00 -11.92 -14.89
C ASP A 135 6.09 -11.93 -15.97
N ALA A 136 6.04 -10.99 -16.91
CA ALA A 136 7.02 -10.86 -17.99
C ALA A 136 8.39 -10.39 -17.48
N ALA A 137 8.42 -9.42 -16.57
CA ALA A 137 9.66 -8.85 -16.05
C ALA A 137 10.45 -9.85 -15.18
N ALA A 138 9.77 -10.74 -14.48
CA ALA A 138 10.40 -11.69 -13.56
C ALA A 138 10.87 -12.97 -14.27
N ARG A 139 12.12 -13.37 -14.05
CA ARG A 139 12.67 -14.65 -14.51
C ARG A 139 12.11 -15.85 -13.73
N SER A 140 11.86 -15.70 -12.46
CA SER A 140 11.47 -16.82 -11.58
C SER A 140 10.15 -16.61 -10.85
N ARG A 141 10.00 -15.50 -10.15
CA ARG A 141 8.88 -15.28 -9.23
C ARG A 141 8.32 -13.87 -9.32
N ALA A 142 7.00 -13.78 -9.20
CA ALA A 142 6.38 -12.47 -9.05
C ALA A 142 5.32 -12.49 -7.95
N ALA A 143 5.04 -11.32 -7.35
CA ALA A 143 4.08 -11.21 -6.27
C ALA A 143 3.38 -9.85 -6.25
N VAL A 144 2.18 -9.83 -5.68
CA VAL A 144 1.49 -8.60 -5.31
C VAL A 144 0.96 -8.67 -3.90
N VAL A 145 0.91 -7.53 -3.21
CA VAL A 145 0.19 -7.40 -1.95
C VAL A 145 -0.95 -6.40 -2.12
N VAL A 146 -2.16 -6.88 -1.90
CA VAL A 146 -3.40 -6.13 -2.11
C VAL A 146 -4.32 -6.18 -0.88
N PRO A 147 -5.23 -5.22 -0.68
CA PRO A 147 -6.17 -5.30 0.43
C PRO A 147 -7.22 -6.39 0.20
N ASP A 148 -7.58 -7.14 1.26
CA ASP A 148 -8.57 -8.23 1.23
C ASP A 148 -10.00 -7.73 0.97
N SER A 149 -10.49 -6.81 1.77
CA SER A 149 -11.93 -6.58 1.86
C SER A 149 -12.37 -5.15 1.66
N LEU A 150 -11.61 -4.21 2.16
CA LEU A 150 -11.88 -2.78 2.05
C LEU A 150 -10.61 -2.04 1.75
N LEU A 151 -10.75 -0.93 1.02
CA LEU A 151 -9.63 -0.01 0.89
C LEU A 151 -9.16 0.38 2.30
N PRO A 152 -7.84 0.45 2.52
CA PRO A 152 -7.28 0.89 3.81
C PRO A 152 -7.81 2.25 4.29
N SER A 153 -8.41 3.01 3.37
CA SER A 153 -9.02 4.31 3.61
C SER A 153 -10.49 4.26 4.03
N ARG A 154 -11.01 3.08 4.46
CA ARG A 154 -12.41 2.92 4.87
C ARG A 154 -12.49 2.26 6.24
N ASP A 155 -13.51 2.66 7.01
CA ASP A 155 -13.89 1.99 8.25
C ASP A 155 -15.20 1.21 8.05
N PRO A 156 -15.17 -0.15 8.08
CA PRO A 156 -16.36 -0.96 7.84
C PRO A 156 -17.43 -0.80 8.93
N ARG A 157 -17.05 -0.53 10.17
CA ARG A 157 -17.99 -0.31 11.28
C ARG A 157 -18.76 0.98 11.09
N LEU A 158 -18.02 2.07 10.81
CA LEU A 158 -18.62 3.36 10.49
C LEU A 158 -19.54 3.28 9.28
N LEU A 159 -19.09 2.65 8.18
CA LEU A 159 -19.90 2.50 6.97
C LEU A 159 -21.19 1.73 7.25
N THR A 160 -21.12 0.64 8.00
CA THR A 160 -22.29 -0.14 8.41
C THR A 160 -23.25 0.70 9.27
N TYR A 161 -22.73 1.45 10.24
CA TYR A 161 -23.52 2.33 11.10
C TYR A 161 -24.24 3.43 10.32
N LEU A 162 -23.58 3.98 9.30
CA LEU A 162 -24.16 4.98 8.40
C LEU A 162 -25.14 4.37 7.38
N GLY A 163 -25.25 3.05 7.28
CA GLY A 163 -26.04 2.36 6.25
C GLY A 163 -25.40 2.42 4.86
N ARG A 164 -24.08 2.68 4.77
CA ARG A 164 -23.34 2.72 3.53
C ARG A 164 -22.82 1.34 3.12
N SER A 165 -22.66 1.15 1.82
CA SER A 165 -22.13 -0.12 1.29
C SER A 165 -20.64 -0.28 1.62
N THR A 166 -20.29 -1.50 2.04
CA THR A 166 -18.90 -1.95 2.24
C THR A 166 -18.44 -2.76 1.02
N ARG A 167 -18.42 -2.14 -0.17
CA ARG A 167 -17.97 -2.86 -1.39
C ARG A 167 -16.51 -3.30 -1.23
N ARG A 168 -16.28 -4.58 -1.51
CA ARG A 168 -14.92 -5.14 -1.54
C ARG A 168 -14.17 -4.65 -2.78
N PRO A 169 -12.86 -4.34 -2.68
CA PRO A 169 -12.00 -4.10 -3.84
C PRO A 169 -12.09 -5.28 -4.80
N ARG A 170 -12.05 -5.00 -6.09
CA ARG A 170 -12.05 -6.07 -7.10
C ARG A 170 -10.65 -6.71 -7.23
N VAL A 171 -9.60 -5.98 -6.90
CA VAL A 171 -8.22 -6.35 -7.14
C VAL A 171 -7.85 -7.73 -6.59
N VAL A 172 -8.29 -8.07 -5.36
CA VAL A 172 -8.04 -9.39 -4.75
C VAL A 172 -8.67 -10.56 -5.53
N ARG A 173 -9.65 -10.29 -6.38
CA ARG A 173 -10.29 -11.30 -7.25
C ARG A 173 -9.78 -11.23 -8.68
N ASP A 174 -9.38 -10.04 -9.11
CA ASP A 174 -8.97 -9.82 -10.50
C ASP A 174 -7.54 -10.32 -10.74
N VAL A 175 -6.65 -10.26 -9.71
CA VAL A 175 -5.30 -10.84 -9.78
C VAL A 175 -5.33 -12.36 -10.04
N PRO A 176 -6.04 -13.20 -9.26
CA PRO A 176 -6.10 -14.64 -9.55
C PRO A 176 -6.71 -14.96 -10.90
N ARG A 177 -7.66 -14.15 -11.39
CA ARG A 177 -8.22 -14.33 -12.75
C ARG A 177 -7.20 -14.08 -13.84
N ALA A 178 -6.38 -13.00 -13.67
CA ALA A 178 -5.29 -12.70 -14.59
C ALA A 178 -4.27 -13.84 -14.59
N LEU A 179 -3.87 -14.34 -13.42
CA LEU A 179 -2.94 -15.47 -13.27
C LEU A 179 -3.48 -16.75 -13.91
N ALA A 180 -4.76 -17.07 -13.72
CA ALA A 180 -5.38 -18.23 -14.37
C ALA A 180 -5.35 -18.13 -15.89
N SER A 181 -5.48 -16.93 -16.48
CA SER A 181 -5.35 -16.72 -17.93
C SER A 181 -3.91 -16.87 -18.45
N LEU A 182 -2.92 -16.74 -17.58
CA LEU A 182 -1.50 -16.99 -17.87
C LEU A 182 -1.06 -18.43 -17.56
N GLY A 183 -1.98 -19.27 -17.02
CA GLY A 183 -1.63 -20.62 -16.58
C GLY A 183 -0.78 -20.65 -15.31
N ARG A 184 -0.79 -19.58 -14.51
CA ARG A 184 -0.03 -19.49 -13.24
C ARG A 184 -0.85 -20.01 -12.07
N ILE A 185 -0.15 -20.65 -11.11
CA ILE A 185 -0.73 -21.17 -9.88
C ILE A 185 -0.38 -20.20 -8.74
N PRO A 186 -1.36 -19.44 -8.20
CA PRO A 186 -1.08 -18.51 -7.12
C PRO A 186 -1.04 -19.19 -5.76
N VAL A 187 -0.13 -18.70 -4.89
CA VAL A 187 -0.18 -18.94 -3.45
C VAL A 187 -0.67 -17.69 -2.72
N PHE A 188 -1.25 -17.90 -1.54
CA PHE A 188 -1.83 -16.83 -0.74
C PHE A 188 -1.30 -16.86 0.68
N ALA A 189 -0.98 -15.68 1.20
CA ALA A 189 -0.75 -15.48 2.62
C ALA A 189 -1.45 -14.19 3.06
N THR A 190 -1.76 -14.06 4.34
CA THR A 190 -2.43 -12.87 4.84
C THR A 190 -1.75 -12.35 6.09
N THR A 191 -1.72 -11.01 6.23
CA THR A 191 -1.33 -10.36 7.47
C THR A 191 -2.29 -9.22 7.79
N ARG A 192 -2.23 -8.74 9.03
CA ARG A 192 -3.00 -7.58 9.47
C ARG A 192 -2.07 -6.50 9.98
N THR A 193 -2.30 -5.28 9.51
CA THR A 193 -1.74 -4.09 10.11
C THR A 193 -2.86 -3.31 10.79
N PHE A 194 -2.50 -2.47 11.77
CA PHE A 194 -3.46 -1.63 12.46
C PHE A 194 -3.13 -0.18 12.16
N ARG A 195 -4.17 0.58 11.79
CA ARG A 195 -4.01 2.01 11.61
C ARG A 195 -4.02 2.69 12.97
N PRO A 196 -2.95 3.42 13.34
CA PRO A 196 -2.98 4.22 14.55
C PRO A 196 -4.01 5.34 14.40
N MET A 197 -4.94 5.42 15.37
CA MET A 197 -5.98 6.45 15.44
C MET A 197 -5.77 7.24 16.72
N ARG A 198 -4.70 8.06 16.76
CA ARG A 198 -4.31 8.88 17.90
C ARG A 198 -4.14 10.34 17.45
N PHE A 199 -4.81 11.25 18.10
CA PHE A 199 -4.94 12.64 17.66
C PHE A 199 -4.81 13.61 18.83
N SER A 200 -4.31 14.82 18.56
CA SER A 200 -4.15 15.88 19.54
C SER A 200 -5.47 16.55 19.92
N SER A 201 -6.49 16.45 19.06
CA SER A 201 -7.80 17.05 19.32
C SER A 201 -8.95 16.19 18.80
N PHE A 202 -10.14 16.38 19.37
CA PHE A 202 -11.36 15.72 18.88
C PHE A 202 -11.73 16.14 17.45
N ASP A 203 -11.48 17.40 17.09
CA ASP A 203 -11.77 17.89 15.73
C ASP A 203 -10.87 17.22 14.69
N GLU A 204 -9.59 17.03 15.00
CA GLU A 204 -8.65 16.29 14.16
C GLU A 204 -9.08 14.82 14.02
N ALA A 205 -9.39 14.16 15.13
CA ALA A 205 -9.90 12.80 15.18
C ALA A 205 -11.16 12.61 14.32
N ARG A 206 -12.12 13.54 14.50
CA ARG A 206 -13.37 13.57 13.75
C ARG A 206 -13.15 13.80 12.25
N ALA A 207 -12.23 14.69 11.88
CA ALA A 207 -11.88 14.95 10.49
C ALA A 207 -11.23 13.71 9.83
N ASP A 208 -10.37 13.00 10.54
CA ASP A 208 -9.78 11.75 10.04
C ASP A 208 -10.82 10.64 9.88
N LEU A 209 -11.68 10.45 10.87
CA LEU A 209 -12.79 9.49 10.80
C LEU A 209 -13.74 9.81 9.62
N ARG A 210 -13.98 11.10 9.34
CA ARG A 210 -14.79 11.53 8.19
C ARG A 210 -14.21 11.04 6.87
N ARG A 211 -12.88 11.02 6.72
CA ARG A 211 -12.22 10.47 5.52
C ARG A 211 -12.47 8.98 5.34
N LEU A 212 -12.60 8.23 6.45
CA LEU A 212 -12.85 6.79 6.43
C LEU A 212 -14.28 6.43 6.03
N ALA A 213 -15.20 7.39 6.04
CA ALA A 213 -16.58 7.22 5.54
C ALA A 213 -16.70 7.37 4.01
N GLY A 214 -15.64 7.84 3.33
CA GLY A 214 -15.63 8.05 1.90
C GLY A 214 -15.82 9.50 1.46
N PRO A 215 -15.58 9.78 0.14
CA PRO A 215 -15.64 11.12 -0.40
C PRO A 215 -17.07 11.67 -0.55
N GLU A 216 -18.06 10.76 -0.60
CA GLU A 216 -19.44 11.16 -0.84
C GLU A 216 -19.94 12.08 0.28
N PRO A 217 -20.65 13.18 -0.05
CA PRO A 217 -21.21 14.08 0.95
C PRO A 217 -22.21 13.33 1.86
N PHE A 218 -22.31 13.77 3.10
CA PHE A 218 -23.31 13.24 4.03
C PHE A 218 -24.67 13.88 3.76
N THR A 219 -25.72 13.07 3.82
CA THR A 219 -27.07 13.55 4.06
C THR A 219 -27.20 14.12 5.47
N ALA A 220 -28.22 14.91 5.73
CA ALA A 220 -28.48 15.44 7.08
C ALA A 220 -28.65 14.32 8.15
N ARG A 221 -29.16 13.15 7.75
CA ARG A 221 -29.28 11.97 8.62
C ARG A 221 -27.91 11.37 8.91
N GLU A 222 -27.09 11.14 7.87
CA GLU A 222 -25.74 10.58 8.03
C GLU A 222 -24.83 11.49 8.83
N GLN A 223 -24.97 12.82 8.68
CA GLN A 223 -24.21 13.76 9.48
C GLN A 223 -24.51 13.61 10.98
N ARG A 224 -25.79 13.50 11.36
CA ARG A 224 -26.16 13.26 12.77
C ARG A 224 -25.66 11.93 13.30
N LEU A 225 -25.76 10.86 12.48
CA LEU A 225 -25.25 9.55 12.85
C LEU A 225 -23.73 9.57 13.01
N PHE A 226 -23.02 10.22 12.09
CA PHE A 226 -21.56 10.36 12.15
C PHE A 226 -21.10 11.12 13.40
N ASP A 227 -21.78 12.24 13.75
CA ASP A 227 -21.43 13.03 14.93
C ASP A 227 -21.67 12.23 16.22
N ALA A 228 -22.77 11.47 16.28
CA ALA A 228 -23.03 10.56 17.40
C ALA A 228 -21.98 9.42 17.48
N TYR A 229 -21.61 8.85 16.35
CA TYR A 229 -20.60 7.80 16.26
C TYR A 229 -19.23 8.29 16.73
N ALA A 230 -18.80 9.46 16.23
CA ALA A 230 -17.53 10.05 16.63
C ALA A 230 -17.49 10.35 18.14
N ALA A 231 -18.57 10.94 18.68
CA ALA A 231 -18.67 11.22 20.12
C ALA A 231 -18.68 9.95 21.00
N GLN A 232 -19.22 8.85 20.49
CA GLN A 232 -19.27 7.57 21.21
C GLN A 232 -17.94 6.83 21.21
N HIS A 233 -17.20 6.86 20.09
CA HIS A 233 -16.05 5.98 19.85
C HIS A 233 -14.68 6.64 19.99
N PHE A 234 -14.60 7.96 20.12
CA PHE A 234 -13.37 8.61 20.52
C PHE A 234 -13.34 8.83 22.02
N VAL A 235 -12.31 8.27 22.65
CA VAL A 235 -12.05 8.39 24.08
C VAL A 235 -10.73 9.11 24.33
N ARG A 236 -10.56 9.72 25.48
CA ARG A 236 -9.30 10.30 25.91
C ARG A 236 -8.41 9.23 26.52
N GLU A 237 -7.17 9.16 26.06
CA GLU A 237 -6.14 8.29 26.58
C GLU A 237 -5.05 9.14 27.24
N ALA A 238 -4.71 8.82 28.49
CA ALA A 238 -3.58 9.43 29.17
C ALA A 238 -2.25 8.91 28.56
N PRO A 239 -1.15 9.70 28.62
CA PRO A 239 0.15 9.24 28.20
C PRO A 239 0.55 7.95 28.93
N THR A 240 1.00 6.95 28.21
CA THR A 240 1.48 5.68 28.79
C THR A 240 2.92 5.77 29.29
N ASP A 241 3.69 6.75 28.80
CA ASP A 241 5.07 7.01 29.22
C ASP A 241 5.12 8.31 30.04
N PRO A 242 5.63 8.28 31.29
CA PRO A 242 5.79 9.49 32.09
C PRO A 242 6.77 10.53 31.51
N SER A 243 7.57 10.15 30.53
CA SER A 243 8.48 11.04 29.79
C SER A 243 7.82 11.74 28.60
N GLU A 244 6.67 11.27 28.14
CA GLU A 244 5.85 11.97 27.16
C GLU A 244 5.19 13.18 27.86
N ALA A 245 5.25 14.35 27.18
CA ALA A 245 4.56 15.54 27.65
C ALA A 245 3.10 15.21 27.93
N THR A 246 2.57 15.74 29.03
CA THR A 246 1.23 15.47 29.63
C THR A 246 0.03 15.74 28.73
N GLU A 247 0.13 15.55 27.43
CA GLU A 247 -0.98 15.77 26.50
C GLU A 247 -1.83 14.51 26.36
N GLU A 248 -3.05 14.59 26.87
CA GLU A 248 -4.09 13.59 26.59
C GLU A 248 -4.35 13.52 25.09
N HIS A 249 -4.40 12.30 24.56
CA HIS A 249 -4.73 12.07 23.14
C HIS A 249 -6.14 11.55 22.98
N TRP A 250 -6.74 11.88 21.86
CA TRP A 250 -7.98 11.26 21.42
C TRP A 250 -7.67 10.00 20.64
N VAL A 251 -8.21 8.86 21.07
CA VAL A 251 -8.03 7.56 20.43
C VAL A 251 -9.35 6.94 20.08
N LEU A 252 -9.38 6.16 19.00
CA LEU A 252 -10.55 5.34 18.66
C LEU A 252 -10.59 4.14 19.62
N ASP A 253 -11.73 3.84 20.24
CA ASP A 253 -11.92 2.77 21.24
C ASP A 253 -11.89 1.35 20.65
N TYR A 254 -11.66 1.23 19.36
CA TYR A 254 -11.48 -0.05 18.68
C TYR A 254 -10.35 0.04 17.63
N PRO A 255 -9.66 -1.08 17.38
CA PRO A 255 -8.63 -1.12 16.36
C PRO A 255 -9.22 -1.06 14.94
N LEU A 256 -8.53 -0.37 14.03
CA LEU A 256 -8.81 -0.40 12.60
C LEU A 256 -7.83 -1.35 11.89
N PRO A 257 -8.19 -2.63 11.74
CA PRO A 257 -7.34 -3.57 11.02
C PRO A 257 -7.44 -3.34 9.51
N VAL A 258 -6.30 -3.43 8.85
CA VAL A 258 -6.20 -3.59 7.40
C VAL A 258 -5.64 -4.98 7.14
N THR A 259 -6.42 -5.83 6.49
CA THR A 259 -5.94 -7.16 6.07
C THR A 259 -5.33 -7.05 4.69
N TRP A 260 -4.08 -7.45 4.59
CA TRP A 260 -3.31 -7.53 3.36
C TRP A 260 -3.24 -8.98 2.90
N VAL A 261 -3.38 -9.19 1.60
CA VAL A 261 -3.27 -10.49 0.94
C VAL A 261 -2.04 -10.45 0.05
N PHE A 262 -1.08 -11.29 0.35
CA PHE A 262 0.01 -11.65 -0.56
C PHE A 262 -0.53 -12.66 -1.58
N ILE A 263 -0.22 -12.44 -2.84
CA ILE A 263 -0.50 -13.35 -3.96
C ILE A 263 0.80 -13.49 -4.72
N GLY A 264 1.48 -14.63 -4.56
CA GLY A 264 2.73 -14.96 -5.23
C GLY A 264 2.54 -16.05 -6.28
N TRP A 265 3.41 -16.08 -7.30
CA TRP A 265 3.40 -17.12 -8.33
C TRP A 265 4.79 -17.28 -8.97
N HIS A 266 5.08 -18.47 -9.44
CA HIS A 266 6.23 -18.72 -10.32
C HIS A 266 5.88 -18.37 -11.77
N THR A 267 6.82 -17.77 -12.49
CA THR A 267 6.63 -17.33 -13.88
C THR A 267 6.75 -18.49 -14.88
N ASP A 268 7.30 -19.63 -14.45
CA ASP A 268 7.35 -20.88 -15.24
C ASP A 268 6.15 -21.80 -14.97
N GLY A 269 5.26 -21.43 -14.04
CA GLY A 269 4.10 -22.22 -13.64
C GLY A 269 4.38 -23.33 -12.63
N SER A 270 5.59 -23.41 -12.08
CA SER A 270 5.93 -24.35 -11.01
C SER A 270 5.22 -23.98 -9.68
N GLU A 271 5.24 -24.87 -8.71
CA GLU A 271 4.67 -24.62 -7.39
C GLU A 271 5.58 -23.69 -6.59
N TRP A 272 4.99 -22.82 -5.79
CA TRP A 272 5.70 -21.94 -4.86
C TRP A 272 6.31 -22.77 -3.73
N ALA A 273 7.60 -22.67 -3.52
CA ALA A 273 8.33 -23.44 -2.51
C ALA A 273 8.14 -22.90 -1.11
#